data_5096c13c8cf27ba695b2fb5d23d4dc08
#
_entry.id   5096c13c8cf27ba695b2fb5d23d4dc08
#
_cell.length_a   1.000
_cell.length_b   1.000
_cell.length_c   1.000
_cell.angle_alpha   90.00
_cell.angle_beta   90.00
_cell.angle_gamma   90.00
#
_symmetry.space_group_name_H-M   'P 1'
#
loop_
_entity.id
_entity.type
_entity.pdbx_description
1 polymer ?
#
loop_
_entity_poly.entity_id
_entity_poly.type
_entity_poly.pdbx_seq_one_letter_code
_entity_poly.pdbx_strand_id
1 'polypeptide(L)'
;LSVALPANAAIKVLATTSDWGSLVTELGGDKVNVYTATSPLQDVHRVDAKPSLVARARSADLIVATGAELESGWLPVLLQESGNSKIQPGAPGYFEITSALRLLDIPTAVDRSMGDVHALGNPHVQLDPRNIAAAAKALSTRLAQIDAPNAAYYQQRGADFQARWQQAMARW
;
A
#
# COMPACT_ATOMS: atom_id res chain seq x y z
N LEU A 1 -33.53 22.43 -10.68
CA LEU A 1 -32.76 22.49 -9.42
C LEU A 1 -31.74 21.34 -9.44
N SER A 2 -30.47 21.67 -9.76
CA SER A 2 -29.36 20.72 -9.74
C SER A 2 -28.91 20.59 -8.28
N VAL A 3 -29.17 19.43 -7.64
CA VAL A 3 -28.64 19.14 -6.32
C VAL A 3 -27.20 18.72 -6.53
N ALA A 4 -26.25 19.60 -6.21
CA ALA A 4 -24.85 19.25 -6.14
C ALA A 4 -24.67 18.23 -4.99
N LEU A 5 -24.36 16.99 -5.33
CA LEU A 5 -23.91 16.00 -4.32
C LEU A 5 -22.63 16.53 -3.69
N PRO A 6 -22.50 16.44 -2.34
CA PRO A 6 -21.27 16.86 -1.69
C PRO A 6 -20.10 16.05 -2.27
N ALA A 7 -19.09 16.75 -2.77
CA ALA A 7 -17.85 16.12 -3.18
C ALA A 7 -17.25 15.43 -1.91
N ASN A 8 -17.20 14.11 -1.92
CA ASN A 8 -16.55 13.37 -0.86
C ASN A 8 -15.08 13.80 -0.79
N ALA A 9 -14.60 14.11 0.40
CA ALA A 9 -13.19 14.48 0.58
C ALA A 9 -12.31 13.30 0.16
N ALA A 10 -11.21 13.59 -0.55
CA ALA A 10 -10.25 12.55 -0.95
C ALA A 10 -9.75 11.75 0.26
N ILE A 11 -9.72 10.43 0.15
CA ILE A 11 -9.22 9.56 1.24
C ILE A 11 -7.72 9.76 1.42
N LYS A 12 -7.28 9.80 2.68
CA LYS A 12 -5.88 10.00 3.05
C LYS A 12 -5.18 8.65 3.11
N VAL A 13 -4.19 8.47 2.26
CA VAL A 13 -3.43 7.22 2.17
C VAL A 13 -2.00 7.44 2.62
N LEU A 14 -1.51 6.59 3.52
CA LEU A 14 -0.11 6.50 3.90
C LEU A 14 0.48 5.24 3.25
N ALA A 15 1.33 5.41 2.25
CA ALA A 15 2.09 4.32 1.63
C ALA A 15 3.47 4.21 2.30
N THR A 16 3.93 2.99 2.55
CA THR A 16 5.25 2.79 3.19
C THR A 16 6.39 3.06 2.23
N THR A 17 6.25 2.71 0.95
CA THR A 17 7.26 2.92 -0.09
C THR A 17 6.74 3.76 -1.25
N SER A 18 7.67 4.32 -2.04
CA SER A 18 7.36 5.12 -3.24
C SER A 18 6.65 4.31 -4.33
N ASP A 19 6.96 3.01 -4.44
CA ASP A 19 6.32 2.11 -5.41
C ASP A 19 4.81 2.05 -5.17
N TRP A 20 4.44 1.78 -3.92
CA TRP A 20 3.03 1.70 -3.53
C TRP A 20 2.35 3.08 -3.53
N GLY A 21 3.08 4.13 -3.14
CA GLY A 21 2.58 5.50 -3.23
C GLY A 21 2.22 5.89 -4.67
N SER A 22 3.07 5.54 -5.63
CA SER A 22 2.84 5.76 -7.05
C SER A 22 1.65 4.95 -7.57
N LEU A 23 1.56 3.67 -7.18
CA LEU A 23 0.46 2.80 -7.59
C LEU A 23 -0.88 3.29 -7.02
N VAL A 24 -0.93 3.69 -5.74
CA VAL A 24 -2.14 4.28 -5.15
C VAL A 24 -2.56 5.55 -5.89
N THR A 25 -1.61 6.43 -6.21
CA THR A 25 -1.88 7.66 -6.95
C THR A 25 -2.45 7.36 -8.35
N GLU A 26 -1.87 6.39 -9.04
CA GLU A 26 -2.35 5.95 -10.35
C GLU A 26 -3.78 5.41 -10.29
N LEU A 27 -4.09 4.57 -9.31
CA LEU A 27 -5.40 3.94 -9.17
C LEU A 27 -6.45 4.86 -8.55
N GLY A 28 -6.03 5.76 -7.66
CA GLY A 28 -6.91 6.62 -6.89
C GLY A 28 -7.21 7.97 -7.54
N GLY A 29 -6.29 8.46 -8.39
CA GLY A 29 -6.42 9.76 -9.06
C GLY A 29 -6.71 10.90 -8.08
N ASP A 30 -7.73 11.70 -8.36
CA ASP A 30 -8.17 12.85 -7.56
C ASP A 30 -8.96 12.46 -6.28
N LYS A 31 -9.30 11.18 -6.12
CA LYS A 31 -10.04 10.66 -4.96
C LYS A 31 -9.12 10.25 -3.80
N VAL A 32 -7.80 10.33 -3.97
CA VAL A 32 -6.82 10.00 -2.93
C VAL A 32 -5.85 11.14 -2.68
N ASN A 33 -5.43 11.29 -1.42
CA ASN A 33 -4.33 12.15 -1.02
C ASN A 33 -3.25 11.24 -0.42
N VAL A 34 -2.17 11.03 -1.17
CA VAL A 34 -1.14 10.05 -0.83
C VAL A 34 0.05 10.73 -0.17
N TYR A 35 0.46 10.20 0.98
CA TYR A 35 1.73 10.50 1.62
C TYR A 35 2.59 9.23 1.61
N THR A 36 3.83 9.34 1.16
CA THR A 36 4.79 8.23 1.16
C THR A 36 5.76 8.38 2.32
N ALA A 37 5.89 7.34 3.14
CA ALA A 37 6.72 7.37 4.35
C ALA A 37 8.20 7.40 4.05
N THR A 38 8.65 6.74 2.97
CA THR A 38 10.06 6.66 2.57
C THR A 38 10.29 7.31 1.20
N SER A 39 11.48 7.85 1.01
CA SER A 39 11.98 8.23 -0.31
C SER A 39 12.57 7.02 -1.04
N PRO A 40 12.73 7.06 -2.38
CA PRO A 40 13.33 5.96 -3.14
C PRO A 40 14.77 5.60 -2.75
N LEU A 41 15.48 6.53 -2.07
CA LEU A 41 16.87 6.35 -1.64
C LEU A 41 16.99 5.96 -0.16
N GLN A 42 15.88 5.78 0.51
CA GLN A 42 15.85 5.46 1.94
C GLN A 42 15.66 3.96 2.15
N ASP A 43 16.42 3.40 3.10
CA ASP A 43 16.22 2.02 3.54
C ASP A 43 14.88 1.88 4.24
N VAL A 44 13.98 1.09 3.66
CA VAL A 44 12.63 0.87 4.16
C VAL A 44 12.60 0.03 5.44
N HIS A 45 13.65 -0.74 5.74
CA HIS A 45 13.74 -1.51 6.99
C HIS A 45 13.98 -0.59 8.21
N ARG A 46 14.51 0.62 7.98
CA ARG A 46 14.94 1.54 9.04
C ARG A 46 14.36 2.92 8.83
N VAL A 47 13.16 3.13 9.35
CA VAL A 47 12.46 4.42 9.30
C VAL A 47 12.21 4.92 10.71
N ASP A 48 12.54 6.18 10.97
CA ASP A 48 12.21 6.82 12.24
C ASP A 48 10.72 7.21 12.26
N ALA A 49 10.01 6.82 13.31
CA ALA A 49 8.64 7.24 13.56
C ALA A 49 8.61 8.72 14.01
N LYS A 50 9.02 9.65 13.14
CA LYS A 50 9.03 11.08 13.44
C LYS A 50 7.63 11.58 13.75
N PRO A 51 7.47 12.62 14.59
CA PRO A 51 6.15 13.18 14.94
C PRO A 51 5.30 13.56 13.72
N SER A 52 5.93 14.02 12.64
CA SER A 52 5.25 14.32 11.38
C SER A 52 4.66 13.08 10.72
N LEU A 53 5.37 11.94 10.76
CA LEU A 53 4.88 10.67 10.22
C LEU A 53 3.74 10.11 11.09
N VAL A 54 3.88 10.20 12.42
CA VAL A 54 2.81 9.84 13.37
C VAL A 54 1.54 10.67 13.11
N ALA A 55 1.66 11.98 12.86
CA ALA A 55 0.53 12.84 12.55
C ALA A 55 -0.15 12.42 11.23
N ARG A 56 0.62 11.98 10.22
CA ARG A 56 0.08 11.44 8.96
C ARG A 56 -0.69 10.14 9.21
N ALA A 57 -0.11 9.20 9.96
CA ALA A 57 -0.77 7.94 10.32
C ALA A 57 -2.05 8.17 11.12
N ARG A 58 -2.04 9.13 12.08
CA ARG A 58 -3.23 9.47 12.88
C ARG A 58 -4.41 9.92 12.04
N SER A 59 -4.16 10.60 10.92
CA SER A 59 -5.20 11.11 10.03
C SER A 59 -5.47 10.25 8.80
N ALA A 60 -4.76 9.13 8.63
CA ALA A 60 -4.91 8.25 7.48
C ALA A 60 -6.22 7.46 7.53
N ASP A 61 -6.81 7.25 6.37
CA ASP A 61 -7.95 6.36 6.16
C ASP A 61 -7.49 4.97 5.68
N LEU A 62 -6.32 4.91 5.04
CA LEU A 62 -5.69 3.69 4.54
C LEU A 62 -4.17 3.74 4.74
N ILE A 63 -3.60 2.64 5.21
CA ILE A 63 -2.18 2.33 5.08
C ILE A 63 -1.99 1.27 4.00
N VAL A 64 -1.02 1.50 3.11
CA VAL A 64 -0.56 0.53 2.13
C VAL A 64 0.89 0.20 2.44
N ALA A 65 1.10 -0.97 3.02
CA ALA A 65 2.40 -1.52 3.35
C ALA A 65 2.80 -2.62 2.36
N THR A 66 4.10 -2.87 2.24
CA THR A 66 4.59 -4.04 1.50
C THR A 66 4.15 -5.32 2.20
N GLY A 67 4.38 -5.43 3.49
CA GLY A 67 4.14 -6.62 4.29
C GLY A 67 5.32 -7.61 4.24
N ALA A 68 5.07 -8.85 4.63
CA ALA A 68 6.09 -9.89 4.75
C ALA A 68 7.30 -9.42 5.59
N GLU A 69 7.03 -8.73 6.68
CA GLU A 69 8.02 -8.22 7.66
C GLU A 69 8.96 -7.11 7.15
N LEU A 70 8.76 -6.57 5.93
CA LEU A 70 9.64 -5.53 5.39
C LEU A 70 9.69 -4.30 6.31
N GLU A 71 8.56 -3.88 6.84
CA GLU A 71 8.41 -2.71 7.69
C GLU A 71 8.39 -3.07 9.20
N SER A 72 8.75 -4.29 9.59
CA SER A 72 8.63 -4.78 10.98
C SER A 72 9.41 -3.95 12.00
N GLY A 73 10.49 -3.29 11.59
CA GLY A 73 11.34 -2.47 12.45
C GLY A 73 10.71 -1.15 12.91
N TRP A 74 9.64 -0.68 12.27
CA TRP A 74 9.09 0.66 12.54
C TRP A 74 7.57 0.80 12.43
N LEU A 75 6.93 0.09 11.48
CA LEU A 75 5.50 0.25 11.23
C LEU A 75 4.62 -0.10 12.44
N PRO A 76 4.90 -1.18 13.22
CA PRO A 76 4.12 -1.46 14.42
C PRO A 76 4.14 -0.32 15.45
N VAL A 77 5.29 0.31 15.67
CA VAL A 77 5.45 1.46 16.58
C VAL A 77 4.66 2.65 16.04
N LEU A 78 4.78 2.95 14.75
CA LEU A 78 4.01 4.03 14.10
C LEU A 78 2.51 3.84 14.27
N LEU A 79 2.01 2.64 14.04
CA LEU A 79 0.59 2.30 14.18
C LEU A 79 0.11 2.50 15.62
N GLN A 80 0.88 2.04 16.59
CA GLN A 80 0.59 2.21 18.00
C GLN A 80 0.55 3.70 18.40
N GLU A 81 1.57 4.47 18.04
CA GLU A 81 1.67 5.89 18.38
C GLU A 81 0.62 6.76 17.66
N SER A 82 0.15 6.33 16.51
CA SER A 82 -0.92 7.01 15.78
C SER A 82 -2.23 7.04 16.55
N GLY A 83 -2.53 5.98 17.33
CA GLY A 83 -3.81 5.78 18.00
C GLY A 83 -5.01 5.68 17.06
N ASN A 84 -4.78 5.47 15.77
CA ASN A 84 -5.82 5.43 14.76
C ASN A 84 -6.33 3.98 14.58
N SER A 85 -7.51 3.71 15.08
CA SER A 85 -8.12 2.37 15.02
C SER A 85 -8.48 1.92 13.60
N LYS A 86 -8.65 2.84 12.65
CA LYS A 86 -9.02 2.51 11.26
C LYS A 86 -7.92 1.75 10.52
N ILE A 87 -6.65 1.97 10.90
CA ILE A 87 -5.47 1.50 10.18
C ILE A 87 -4.66 0.45 10.96
N GLN A 88 -5.24 -0.15 12.01
CA GLN A 88 -4.59 -1.23 12.74
C GLN A 88 -4.65 -2.55 11.95
N PRO A 89 -3.71 -3.48 12.17
CA PRO A 89 -3.77 -4.81 11.56
C PRO A 89 -5.15 -5.46 11.79
N GLY A 90 -5.73 -5.97 10.69
CA GLY A 90 -7.09 -6.50 10.69
C GLY A 90 -8.21 -5.49 10.43
N ALA A 91 -7.96 -4.20 10.52
CA ALA A 91 -8.93 -3.17 10.15
C ALA A 91 -9.00 -2.98 8.62
N PRO A 92 -10.15 -2.51 8.07
CA PRO A 92 -10.28 -2.28 6.62
C PRO A 92 -9.27 -1.30 6.05
N GLY A 93 -8.82 -0.32 6.84
CA GLY A 93 -7.82 0.67 6.45
C GLY A 93 -6.37 0.19 6.58
N TYR A 94 -6.11 -1.09 6.87
CA TYR A 94 -4.78 -1.69 6.84
C TYR A 94 -4.67 -2.66 5.67
N PHE A 95 -3.73 -2.43 4.77
CA PHE A 95 -3.55 -3.27 3.60
C PHE A 95 -2.08 -3.58 3.34
N GLU A 96 -1.74 -4.85 3.36
CA GLU A 96 -0.44 -5.37 2.95
C GLU A 96 -0.52 -5.90 1.52
N ILE A 97 0.35 -5.41 0.65
CA ILE A 97 0.43 -5.83 -0.75
C ILE A 97 0.71 -7.34 -0.85
N THR A 98 1.63 -7.83 -0.03
CA THR A 98 2.02 -9.25 -0.04
C THR A 98 0.88 -10.20 0.31
N SER A 99 -0.16 -9.72 0.99
CA SER A 99 -1.35 -10.53 1.29
C SER A 99 -2.12 -10.99 0.04
N ALA A 100 -1.94 -10.28 -1.08
CA ALA A 100 -2.56 -10.60 -2.37
C ALA A 100 -1.64 -11.38 -3.32
N LEU A 101 -0.43 -11.75 -2.87
CA LEU A 101 0.63 -12.32 -3.70
C LEU A 101 1.12 -13.66 -3.16
N ARG A 102 1.70 -14.45 -4.07
CA ARG A 102 2.49 -15.63 -3.66
C ARG A 102 3.94 -15.20 -3.50
N LEU A 103 4.44 -15.31 -2.27
CA LEU A 103 5.84 -15.02 -1.99
C LEU A 103 6.76 -16.16 -2.42
N LEU A 104 7.96 -15.77 -2.84
CA LEU A 104 9.08 -16.66 -3.15
C LEU A 104 10.04 -16.73 -1.95
N ASP A 105 11.00 -17.62 -2.04
CA ASP A 105 12.14 -17.73 -1.10
C ASP A 105 11.69 -17.83 0.37
N ILE A 106 10.61 -18.58 0.64
CA ILE A 106 10.17 -18.83 2.01
C ILE A 106 11.24 -19.73 2.68
N PRO A 107 11.97 -19.23 3.68
CA PRO A 107 13.05 -19.98 4.29
C PRO A 107 12.51 -21.15 5.11
N THR A 108 13.21 -22.30 5.07
CA THR A 108 12.88 -23.48 5.89
C THR A 108 13.32 -23.30 7.35
N ALA A 109 14.26 -22.39 7.60
CA ALA A 109 14.72 -21.99 8.93
C ALA A 109 15.17 -20.53 8.88
N VAL A 110 14.95 -19.79 9.95
CA VAL A 110 15.39 -18.39 10.10
C VAL A 110 16.47 -18.36 11.19
N ASP A 111 17.66 -17.88 10.82
CA ASP A 111 18.76 -17.65 11.74
C ASP A 111 19.25 -16.22 11.62
N ARG A 112 19.49 -15.56 12.74
CA ARG A 112 19.97 -14.16 12.80
C ARG A 112 21.32 -13.96 12.11
N SER A 113 22.11 -15.00 11.93
CA SER A 113 23.39 -14.95 11.19
C SER A 113 23.22 -14.76 9.69
N MET A 114 22.00 -14.95 9.16
CA MET A 114 21.68 -14.89 7.73
C MET A 114 21.35 -13.46 7.23
N GLY A 115 21.47 -12.45 8.10
CA GLY A 115 21.14 -11.05 7.75
C GLY A 115 19.64 -10.77 7.78
N ASP A 116 19.18 -9.90 6.86
CA ASP A 116 17.76 -9.50 6.75
C ASP A 116 16.92 -10.60 6.07
N VAL A 117 16.76 -11.74 6.76
CA VAL A 117 15.93 -12.85 6.29
C VAL A 117 14.50 -12.65 6.78
N HIS A 118 13.56 -12.64 5.82
CA HIS A 118 12.14 -12.51 6.10
C HIS A 118 11.50 -13.90 6.21
N ALA A 119 10.93 -14.23 7.37
CA ALA A 119 10.37 -15.55 7.65
C ALA A 119 9.17 -15.90 6.74
N LEU A 120 8.43 -14.90 6.28
CA LEU A 120 7.25 -15.08 5.43
C LEU A 120 7.60 -15.19 3.93
N GLY A 121 8.86 -15.00 3.56
CA GLY A 121 9.33 -15.02 2.17
C GLY A 121 9.82 -13.64 1.70
N ASN A 122 10.27 -13.56 0.46
CA ASN A 122 10.89 -12.37 -0.11
C ASN A 122 9.87 -11.21 -0.28
N PRO A 123 10.04 -10.10 0.45
CA PRO A 123 9.12 -8.96 0.40
C PRO A 123 9.35 -8.02 -0.80
N HIS A 124 10.43 -8.20 -1.57
CA HIS A 124 10.78 -7.32 -2.70
C HIS A 124 9.93 -7.63 -3.95
N VAL A 125 8.64 -7.74 -3.75
CA VAL A 125 7.64 -8.19 -4.74
C VAL A 125 7.45 -7.21 -5.90
N GLN A 126 7.80 -5.93 -5.72
CA GLN A 126 7.69 -4.90 -6.75
C GLN A 126 8.63 -5.12 -7.95
N LEU A 127 9.64 -5.98 -7.81
CA LEU A 127 10.59 -6.29 -8.88
C LEU A 127 10.02 -7.23 -9.96
N ASP A 128 8.87 -7.86 -9.70
CA ASP A 128 8.17 -8.69 -10.69
C ASP A 128 6.94 -7.93 -11.22
N PRO A 129 6.88 -7.61 -12.53
CA PRO A 129 5.75 -6.89 -13.11
C PRO A 129 4.42 -7.64 -13.00
N ARG A 130 4.43 -8.97 -12.86
CA ARG A 130 3.22 -9.78 -12.63
C ARG A 130 2.63 -9.51 -11.26
N ASN A 131 3.49 -9.28 -10.26
CA ASN A 131 3.08 -8.90 -8.92
C ASN A 131 2.46 -7.50 -8.90
N ILE A 132 2.98 -6.56 -9.69
CA ILE A 132 2.38 -5.22 -9.82
C ILE A 132 0.95 -5.31 -10.37
N ALA A 133 0.71 -6.16 -11.38
CA ALA A 133 -0.64 -6.39 -11.90
C ALA A 133 -1.59 -6.93 -10.81
N ALA A 134 -1.16 -7.93 -10.05
CA ALA A 134 -1.95 -8.51 -8.96
C ALA A 134 -2.19 -7.51 -7.82
N ALA A 135 -1.15 -6.78 -7.40
CA ALA A 135 -1.22 -5.73 -6.40
C ALA A 135 -2.20 -4.62 -6.80
N ALA A 136 -2.14 -4.15 -8.05
CA ALA A 136 -3.04 -3.14 -8.57
C ALA A 136 -4.51 -3.57 -8.53
N LYS A 137 -4.79 -4.84 -8.89
CA LYS A 137 -6.14 -5.40 -8.81
C LYS A 137 -6.66 -5.41 -7.36
N ALA A 138 -5.86 -5.91 -6.43
CA ALA A 138 -6.23 -6.00 -5.03
C ALA A 138 -6.40 -4.61 -4.40
N LEU A 139 -5.51 -3.67 -4.72
CA LEU A 139 -5.55 -2.30 -4.22
C LEU A 139 -6.76 -1.53 -4.76
N SER A 140 -7.12 -1.66 -6.05
CA SER A 140 -8.36 -1.08 -6.61
C SER A 140 -9.59 -1.58 -5.87
N THR A 141 -9.63 -2.88 -5.55
CA THR A 141 -10.72 -3.47 -4.76
C THR A 141 -10.76 -2.87 -3.35
N ARG A 142 -9.59 -2.70 -2.70
CA ARG A 142 -9.51 -2.11 -1.36
C ARG A 142 -9.98 -0.65 -1.35
N LEU A 143 -9.55 0.15 -2.32
CA LEU A 143 -9.99 1.55 -2.47
C LEU A 143 -11.52 1.63 -2.64
N ALA A 144 -12.09 0.78 -3.48
CA ALA A 144 -13.54 0.68 -3.68
C ALA A 144 -14.32 0.27 -2.41
N GLN A 145 -13.72 -0.55 -1.54
CA GLN A 145 -14.32 -0.94 -0.26
C GLN A 145 -14.32 0.20 0.76
N ILE A 146 -13.22 0.96 0.84
CA ILE A 146 -13.05 2.04 1.82
C ILE A 146 -13.88 3.26 1.43
N ASP A 147 -13.94 3.57 0.14
CA ASP A 147 -14.65 4.72 -0.41
C ASP A 147 -15.75 4.24 -1.39
N ALA A 148 -16.74 3.55 -0.83
CA ALA A 148 -17.83 2.93 -1.58
C ALA A 148 -18.55 3.89 -2.54
N PRO A 149 -18.79 5.18 -2.22
CA PRO A 149 -19.39 6.12 -3.16
C PRO A 149 -18.59 6.31 -4.46
N ASN A 150 -17.27 6.12 -4.42
CA ASN A 150 -16.38 6.21 -5.58
C ASN A 150 -15.92 4.84 -6.11
N ALA A 151 -16.58 3.75 -5.73
CA ALA A 151 -16.18 2.37 -6.09
C ALA A 151 -16.02 2.17 -7.60
N ALA A 152 -16.99 2.65 -8.40
CA ALA A 152 -16.94 2.55 -9.86
C ALA A 152 -15.75 3.30 -10.47
N TYR A 153 -15.38 4.43 -9.90
CA TYR A 153 -14.19 5.20 -10.32
C TYR A 153 -12.90 4.39 -10.13
N TYR A 154 -12.70 3.78 -8.96
CA TYR A 154 -11.52 2.96 -8.70
C TYR A 154 -11.48 1.70 -9.56
N GLN A 155 -12.62 1.06 -9.78
CA GLN A 155 -12.73 -0.11 -10.66
C GLN A 155 -12.35 0.22 -12.10
N GLN A 156 -12.85 1.35 -12.63
CA GLN A 156 -12.52 1.80 -13.99
C GLN A 156 -11.02 2.10 -14.13
N ARG A 157 -10.43 2.86 -13.19
CA ARG A 157 -9.01 3.17 -13.21
C ARG A 157 -8.15 1.91 -13.07
N GLY A 158 -8.59 0.96 -12.25
CA GLY A 158 -7.93 -0.34 -12.10
C GLY A 158 -7.96 -1.13 -13.42
N ALA A 159 -9.09 -1.16 -14.13
CA ALA A 159 -9.21 -1.83 -15.43
C ALA A 159 -8.31 -1.16 -16.49
N ASP A 160 -8.31 0.17 -16.55
CA ASP A 160 -7.45 0.94 -17.47
C ASP A 160 -5.96 0.71 -17.18
N PHE A 161 -5.57 0.68 -15.90
CA PHE A 161 -4.21 0.33 -15.50
C PHE A 161 -3.85 -1.07 -15.96
N GLN A 162 -4.69 -2.07 -15.70
CA GLN A 162 -4.44 -3.46 -16.09
C GLN A 162 -4.22 -3.58 -17.60
N ALA A 163 -5.05 -2.94 -18.42
CA ALA A 163 -4.91 -2.99 -19.88
C ALA A 163 -3.56 -2.41 -20.35
N ARG A 164 -3.16 -1.24 -19.84
CA ARG A 164 -1.88 -0.60 -20.16
C ARG A 164 -0.69 -1.42 -19.64
N TRP A 165 -0.81 -1.98 -18.45
CA TRP A 165 0.24 -2.77 -17.83
C TRP A 165 0.50 -4.09 -18.59
N GLN A 166 -0.58 -4.78 -19.00
CA GLN A 166 -0.47 -5.98 -19.85
C GLN A 166 0.22 -5.68 -21.19
N GLN A 167 -0.14 -4.56 -21.83
CA GLN A 167 0.54 -4.14 -23.06
C GLN A 167 2.02 -3.82 -22.83
N ALA A 168 2.38 -3.24 -21.69
CA ALA A 168 3.77 -2.98 -21.33
C ALA A 168 4.53 -4.29 -21.12
N MET A 169 3.98 -5.22 -20.34
CA MET A 169 4.61 -6.54 -20.10
C MET A 169 4.81 -7.34 -21.40
N ALA A 170 3.89 -7.23 -22.36
CA ALA A 170 4.01 -7.94 -23.65
C ALA A 170 5.17 -7.42 -24.53
N ARG A 171 5.76 -6.26 -24.18
CA ARG A 171 6.91 -5.69 -24.91
C ARG A 171 8.26 -6.03 -24.27
N TRP A 172 8.27 -6.66 -23.13
CA TRP A 172 9.47 -7.13 -22.41
C TRP A 172 9.69 -8.61 -22.66
#